data_0ad543d35e9e07249a360a7bfcb4d75f
#
_entry.id   0ad543d35e9e07249a360a7bfcb4d75f
#
_cell.length_a   1.000
_cell.length_b   1.000
_cell.length_c   1.000
_cell.angle_alpha   90.00
_cell.angle_beta   90.00
_cell.angle_gamma   90.00
#
_symmetry.space_group_name_H-M   'P 1'
#
loop_
_entity.id
_entity.type
_entity.pdbx_description
1 polymer ?
#
loop_
_entity_poly.entity_id
_entity_poly.type
_entity_poly.pdbx_seq_one_letter_code
_entity_poly.pdbx_strand_id
1 'polypeptide(L)'
;MSALDFEIIDAPDSSLNKTAVLVTGPNDAMLVDAGFTRSDGRRLVERVRATGKRLTTVFVSHGDPDFYFGAQEVQDAFPRARFLATAPTVEHIQETFESKLRAWSHLGPELPTRLVRPEVLPGDEIVFEGHRFELRGADFHLPDRHYLWQHHHRAVLGGVLLFEGLHVWTADTPTAAQRAAWIDLLDGMEALRPTWVAAGHRVADAPTDLNAIDHTRAYLRAFETELGRTADAAAAKEALERRFPELGLRIAVDLGTKVAKGEMAWG
;
A
#
# COMPACT_ATOMS: atom_id res chain seq x y z
N MET A 1 -15.19 5.81 24.16
CA MET A 1 -15.25 5.75 22.69
C MET A 1 -15.76 4.36 22.34
N SER A 2 -16.60 4.24 21.30
CA SER A 2 -17.05 2.95 20.78
C SER A 2 -15.87 2.15 20.23
N ALA A 3 -15.95 0.80 20.28
CA ALA A 3 -14.91 -0.03 19.69
C ALA A 3 -14.93 0.10 18.16
N LEU A 4 -13.77 0.15 17.53
CA LEU A 4 -13.61 -0.06 16.10
C LEU A 4 -13.21 -1.50 15.85
N ASP A 5 -13.65 -2.05 14.74
CA ASP A 5 -13.19 -3.33 14.21
C ASP A 5 -12.37 -3.10 12.94
N PHE A 6 -11.33 -3.92 12.76
CA PHE A 6 -10.38 -3.81 11.66
C PHE A 6 -10.32 -5.14 10.91
N GLU A 7 -10.66 -5.13 9.64
CA GLU A 7 -10.60 -6.29 8.77
C GLU A 7 -9.64 -6.03 7.62
N ILE A 8 -8.65 -6.93 7.41
CA ILE A 8 -7.82 -6.90 6.22
C ILE A 8 -8.48 -7.74 5.13
N ILE A 9 -8.58 -7.18 3.94
CA ILE A 9 -9.11 -7.84 2.75
C ILE A 9 -7.93 -8.07 1.80
N ASP A 10 -7.46 -9.31 1.76
CA ASP A 10 -6.33 -9.72 0.92
C ASP A 10 -6.76 -9.87 -0.54
N ALA A 11 -5.99 -9.29 -1.45
CA ALA A 11 -6.11 -9.54 -2.88
C ALA A 11 -5.15 -10.68 -3.30
N PRO A 12 -5.44 -11.40 -4.40
CA PRO A 12 -4.58 -12.48 -4.89
C PRO A 12 -3.24 -11.96 -5.43
N ASP A 13 -2.33 -12.87 -5.74
CA ASP A 13 -1.04 -12.59 -6.38
C ASP A 13 -1.19 -11.88 -7.73
N SER A 14 -2.25 -12.20 -8.50
CA SER A 14 -2.60 -11.49 -9.74
C SER A 14 -2.96 -10.00 -9.54
N SER A 15 -3.26 -9.61 -8.30
CA SER A 15 -3.45 -8.22 -7.87
C SER A 15 -2.30 -7.77 -6.93
N LEU A 16 -1.09 -8.28 -7.17
CA LEU A 16 0.15 -7.94 -6.46
C LEU A 16 0.11 -8.21 -4.96
N ASN A 17 -0.76 -9.12 -4.49
CA ASN A 17 -0.97 -9.38 -3.06
C ASN A 17 -1.31 -8.10 -2.25
N LYS A 18 -1.97 -7.13 -2.91
CA LYS A 18 -2.37 -5.87 -2.28
C LYS A 18 -3.42 -6.12 -1.20
N THR A 19 -3.37 -5.38 -0.13
CA THR A 19 -4.38 -5.39 0.93
C THR A 19 -5.23 -4.13 0.90
N ALA A 20 -6.47 -4.25 1.30
CA ALA A 20 -7.28 -3.12 1.75
C ALA A 20 -7.71 -3.35 3.19
N VAL A 21 -7.96 -2.26 3.94
CA VAL A 21 -8.43 -2.37 5.31
C VAL A 21 -9.83 -1.79 5.41
N LEU A 22 -10.77 -2.60 5.88
CA LEU A 22 -12.11 -2.16 6.24
C LEU A 22 -12.15 -1.89 7.73
N VAL A 23 -12.40 -0.63 8.09
CA VAL A 23 -12.60 -0.19 9.47
C VAL A 23 -14.09 0.02 9.69
N THR A 24 -14.66 -0.61 10.71
CA THR A 24 -16.07 -0.45 11.05
C THR A 24 -16.25 0.07 12.46
N GLY A 25 -17.16 0.99 12.59
CA GLY A 25 -17.66 1.47 13.87
C GLY A 25 -19.13 1.08 14.09
N PRO A 26 -19.82 1.64 15.11
CA PRO A 26 -21.22 1.34 15.37
C PRO A 26 -22.16 1.58 14.19
N ASN A 27 -21.93 2.62 13.39
CA ASN A 27 -22.84 3.05 12.33
C ASN A 27 -22.20 3.07 10.94
N ASP A 28 -20.95 3.40 10.86
CA ASP A 28 -20.25 3.73 9.62
C ASP A 28 -19.12 2.74 9.33
N ALA A 29 -18.67 2.76 8.08
CA ALA A 29 -17.48 2.07 7.58
C ALA A 29 -16.54 3.06 6.90
N MET A 30 -15.24 2.79 6.99
CA MET A 30 -14.17 3.44 6.24
C MET A 30 -13.34 2.37 5.55
N LEU A 31 -13.00 2.58 4.29
CA LEU A 31 -12.02 1.78 3.56
C LEU A 31 -10.67 2.53 3.51
N VAL A 32 -9.60 1.79 3.68
CA VAL A 32 -8.25 2.22 3.36
C VAL A 32 -7.79 1.40 2.17
N ASP A 33 -7.57 2.08 1.06
CA ASP A 33 -7.31 1.59 -0.29
C ASP A 33 -8.49 0.90 -0.97
N ALA A 34 -8.44 0.85 -2.29
CA ALA A 34 -9.57 0.40 -3.10
C ALA A 34 -9.24 -0.75 -4.07
N GLY A 35 -8.03 -1.31 -3.97
CA GLY A 35 -7.61 -2.47 -4.76
C GLY A 35 -7.15 -2.13 -6.17
N PHE A 36 -6.61 -3.15 -6.86
CA PHE A 36 -5.94 -3.02 -8.15
C PHE A 36 -6.87 -3.17 -9.34
N THR A 37 -7.81 -4.09 -9.26
CA THR A 37 -8.69 -4.44 -10.36
C THR A 37 -10.13 -4.07 -10.06
N ARG A 38 -10.97 -4.04 -11.10
CA ARG A 38 -12.42 -3.90 -10.91
C ARG A 38 -12.98 -5.06 -10.09
N SER A 39 -12.46 -6.27 -10.26
CA SER A 39 -12.85 -7.42 -9.44
C SER A 39 -12.48 -7.22 -7.97
N ASP A 40 -11.33 -6.64 -7.65
CA ASP A 40 -10.98 -6.29 -6.27
C ASP A 40 -11.96 -5.24 -5.72
N GLY A 41 -12.26 -4.19 -6.48
CA GLY A 41 -13.26 -3.20 -6.10
C GLY A 41 -14.64 -3.81 -5.81
N ARG A 42 -15.11 -4.74 -6.63
CA ARG A 42 -16.37 -5.46 -6.38
C ARG A 42 -16.33 -6.28 -5.10
N ARG A 43 -15.21 -6.95 -4.82
CA ARG A 43 -15.01 -7.69 -3.55
C ARG A 43 -15.09 -6.75 -2.35
N LEU A 44 -14.46 -5.58 -2.43
CA LEU A 44 -14.56 -4.57 -1.38
C LEU A 44 -16.00 -4.09 -1.18
N VAL A 45 -16.76 -3.86 -2.25
CA VAL A 45 -18.19 -3.53 -2.18
C VAL A 45 -18.98 -4.61 -1.44
N GLU A 46 -18.73 -5.88 -1.75
CA GLU A 46 -19.41 -7.02 -1.09
C GLU A 46 -19.06 -7.05 0.41
N ARG A 47 -17.79 -6.86 0.78
CA ARG A 47 -17.37 -6.82 2.18
C ARG A 47 -18.00 -5.67 2.95
N VAL A 48 -18.03 -4.47 2.39
CA VAL A 48 -18.70 -3.32 3.02
C VAL A 48 -20.19 -3.58 3.19
N ARG A 49 -20.89 -4.10 2.16
CA ARG A 49 -22.31 -4.43 2.24
C ARG A 49 -22.62 -5.48 3.31
N ALA A 50 -21.76 -6.48 3.47
CA ALA A 50 -21.89 -7.52 4.47
C ALA A 50 -21.90 -6.99 5.92
N THR A 51 -21.24 -5.84 6.17
CA THR A 51 -21.26 -5.21 7.49
C THR A 51 -22.59 -4.56 7.85
N GLY A 52 -23.43 -4.24 6.86
CA GLY A 52 -24.62 -3.42 7.03
C GLY A 52 -24.34 -1.95 7.40
N LYS A 53 -23.09 -1.54 7.40
CA LYS A 53 -22.67 -0.17 7.76
C LYS A 53 -22.68 0.75 6.55
N ARG A 54 -22.75 2.05 6.82
CA ARG A 54 -22.68 3.07 5.78
C ARG A 54 -21.22 3.40 5.47
N LEU A 55 -20.75 3.14 4.26
CA LEU A 55 -19.44 3.61 3.83
C LEU A 55 -19.45 5.14 3.71
N THR A 56 -18.65 5.81 4.52
CA THR A 56 -18.54 7.29 4.54
C THR A 56 -17.25 7.80 3.94
N THR A 57 -16.17 7.02 4.04
CA THR A 57 -14.83 7.44 3.68
C THR A 57 -14.07 6.30 3.01
N VAL A 58 -13.35 6.63 1.94
CA VAL A 58 -12.31 5.79 1.32
C VAL A 58 -11.04 6.63 1.33
N PHE A 59 -10.02 6.18 2.03
CA PHE A 59 -8.71 6.81 2.02
C PHE A 59 -7.78 6.06 1.05
N VAL A 60 -7.33 6.74 0.01
CA VAL A 60 -6.33 6.21 -0.93
C VAL A 60 -4.96 6.60 -0.41
N SER A 61 -4.24 5.64 0.11
CA SER A 61 -3.01 5.87 0.86
C SER A 61 -1.76 6.07 -0.01
N HIS A 62 -1.82 5.68 -1.29
CA HIS A 62 -0.70 5.83 -2.24
C HIS A 62 -1.21 6.04 -3.67
N GLY A 63 -0.34 6.57 -4.54
CA GLY A 63 -0.68 6.93 -5.92
C GLY A 63 -0.50 5.83 -6.96
N ASP A 64 -0.11 4.62 -6.58
CA ASP A 64 0.01 3.50 -7.50
C ASP A 64 -1.32 2.80 -7.78
N PRO A 65 -1.49 2.18 -8.96
CA PRO A 65 -2.75 1.64 -9.45
C PRO A 65 -3.44 0.67 -8.51
N ASP A 66 -2.68 -0.15 -7.83
CA ASP A 66 -3.19 -1.18 -6.91
C ASP A 66 -3.82 -0.61 -5.62
N PHE A 67 -3.66 0.69 -5.38
CA PHE A 67 -4.31 1.40 -4.29
C PHE A 67 -5.66 2.01 -4.67
N TYR A 68 -5.93 2.25 -6.00
CA TYR A 68 -7.10 3.04 -6.37
C TYR A 68 -7.84 2.60 -7.65
N PHE A 69 -7.33 1.69 -8.48
CA PHE A 69 -8.02 1.31 -9.71
C PHE A 69 -9.40 0.67 -9.46
N GLY A 70 -9.57 -0.07 -8.37
CA GLY A 70 -10.87 -0.61 -7.95
C GLY A 70 -11.86 0.43 -7.41
N ALA A 71 -11.41 1.68 -7.19
CA ALA A 71 -12.24 2.75 -6.64
C ALA A 71 -13.50 3.06 -7.45
N GLN A 72 -13.48 2.83 -8.77
CA GLN A 72 -14.66 3.01 -9.63
C GLN A 72 -15.84 2.17 -9.15
N GLU A 73 -15.64 0.89 -8.88
CA GLU A 73 -16.68 -0.05 -8.41
C GLU A 73 -17.21 0.38 -7.04
N VAL A 74 -16.29 0.84 -6.16
CA VAL A 74 -16.67 1.32 -4.83
C VAL A 74 -17.50 2.59 -4.92
N GLN A 75 -17.11 3.57 -5.77
CA GLN A 75 -17.85 4.82 -5.93
C GLN A 75 -19.23 4.59 -6.57
N ASP A 76 -19.33 3.68 -7.55
CA ASP A 76 -20.60 3.35 -8.19
C ASP A 76 -21.58 2.71 -7.18
N ALA A 77 -21.07 1.89 -6.25
CA ALA A 77 -21.86 1.26 -5.21
C ALA A 77 -22.21 2.20 -4.04
N PHE A 78 -21.32 3.14 -3.72
CA PHE A 78 -21.43 4.05 -2.58
C PHE A 78 -21.17 5.50 -2.99
N PRO A 79 -22.04 6.12 -3.80
CA PRO A 79 -21.79 7.44 -4.40
C PRO A 79 -21.74 8.61 -3.39
N ARG A 80 -22.08 8.38 -2.12
CA ARG A 80 -21.97 9.37 -1.06
C ARG A 80 -20.70 9.23 -0.21
N ALA A 81 -19.90 8.21 -0.44
CA ALA A 81 -18.62 8.06 0.22
C ALA A 81 -17.63 9.11 -0.31
N ARG A 82 -16.88 9.73 0.58
CA ARG A 82 -15.79 10.63 0.20
C ARG A 82 -14.52 9.83 -0.06
N PHE A 83 -13.88 10.10 -1.18
CA PHE A 83 -12.57 9.55 -1.51
C PHE A 83 -11.52 10.61 -1.16
N LEU A 84 -10.60 10.29 -0.27
CA LEU A 84 -9.59 11.19 0.25
C LEU A 84 -8.19 10.65 -0.04
N ALA A 85 -7.24 11.53 -0.30
CA ALA A 85 -5.81 11.21 -0.37
C ALA A 85 -4.98 12.43 0.01
N THR A 86 -3.68 12.27 0.21
CA THR A 86 -2.77 13.41 0.42
C THR A 86 -2.62 14.22 -0.87
N ALA A 87 -2.22 15.49 -0.78
CA ALA A 87 -2.02 16.33 -1.95
C ALA A 87 -1.01 15.72 -2.95
N PRO A 88 0.17 15.22 -2.54
CA PRO A 88 1.09 14.55 -3.47
C PRO A 88 0.48 13.30 -4.12
N THR A 89 -0.30 12.51 -3.39
CA THR A 89 -0.99 11.33 -3.93
C THR A 89 -2.02 11.71 -4.99
N VAL A 90 -2.83 12.77 -4.74
CA VAL A 90 -3.82 13.25 -5.71
C VAL A 90 -3.15 13.73 -6.99
N GLU A 91 -2.04 14.49 -6.86
CA GLU A 91 -1.27 15.00 -7.99
C GLU A 91 -0.69 13.85 -8.81
N HIS A 92 0.01 12.92 -8.17
CA HIS A 92 0.59 11.74 -8.82
C HIS A 92 -0.46 10.90 -9.58
N ILE A 93 -1.62 10.64 -8.96
CA ILE A 93 -2.74 9.92 -9.61
C ILE A 93 -3.19 10.64 -10.87
N GLN A 94 -3.35 11.97 -10.82
CA GLN A 94 -3.82 12.74 -11.98
C GLN A 94 -2.83 12.75 -13.12
N GLU A 95 -1.55 12.87 -12.81
CA GLU A 95 -0.48 12.92 -13.80
C GLU A 95 -0.24 11.56 -14.46
N THR A 96 -0.39 10.47 -13.69
CA THR A 96 0.04 9.14 -14.13
C THR A 96 -1.08 8.20 -14.55
N PHE A 97 -2.35 8.50 -14.29
CA PHE A 97 -3.48 7.59 -14.55
C PHE A 97 -3.46 6.98 -15.95
N GLU A 98 -3.35 7.83 -16.99
CA GLU A 98 -3.35 7.37 -18.38
C GLU A 98 -2.12 6.52 -18.74
N SER A 99 -0.95 6.85 -18.21
CA SER A 99 0.27 6.06 -18.41
C SER A 99 0.18 4.70 -17.71
N LYS A 100 -0.37 4.68 -16.49
CA LYS A 100 -0.61 3.44 -15.73
C LYS A 100 -1.65 2.54 -16.41
N LEU A 101 -2.73 3.08 -17.00
CA LEU A 101 -3.67 2.29 -17.80
C LEU A 101 -2.97 1.61 -19.00
N ARG A 102 -2.06 2.32 -19.68
CA ARG A 102 -1.29 1.75 -20.78
C ARG A 102 -0.31 0.67 -20.29
N ALA A 103 0.41 0.93 -19.20
CA ALA A 103 1.36 -0.03 -18.64
C ALA A 103 0.68 -1.36 -18.23
N TRP A 104 -0.53 -1.27 -17.68
CA TRP A 104 -1.32 -2.41 -17.23
C TRP A 104 -2.39 -2.88 -18.23
N SER A 105 -2.27 -2.51 -19.52
CA SER A 105 -3.26 -2.80 -20.57
C SER A 105 -3.58 -4.30 -20.73
N HIS A 106 -2.67 -5.18 -20.34
CA HIS A 106 -2.90 -6.64 -20.37
C HIS A 106 -4.01 -7.10 -19.40
N LEU A 107 -4.40 -6.30 -18.40
CA LEU A 107 -5.53 -6.59 -17.52
C LEU A 107 -6.89 -6.42 -18.22
N GLY A 108 -6.92 -5.78 -19.40
CA GLY A 108 -8.12 -5.69 -20.24
C GLY A 108 -9.35 -5.13 -19.49
N PRO A 109 -10.46 -5.90 -19.41
CA PRO A 109 -11.71 -5.43 -18.80
C PRO A 109 -11.63 -5.23 -17.28
N GLU A 110 -10.57 -5.67 -16.64
CA GLU A 110 -10.33 -5.47 -15.20
C GLU A 110 -9.78 -4.07 -14.87
N LEU A 111 -9.36 -3.30 -15.88
CA LEU A 111 -8.97 -1.91 -15.72
C LEU A 111 -10.19 -1.00 -15.50
N PRO A 112 -10.06 0.09 -14.72
CA PRO A 112 -11.11 1.09 -14.62
C PRO A 112 -11.30 1.81 -15.97
N THR A 113 -12.54 2.24 -16.25
CA THR A 113 -12.88 3.00 -17.45
C THR A 113 -12.90 4.51 -17.20
N ARG A 114 -12.78 4.93 -15.95
CA ARG A 114 -12.70 6.31 -15.50
C ARG A 114 -11.89 6.44 -14.23
N LEU A 115 -11.27 7.60 -14.04
CA LEU A 115 -10.61 7.94 -12.79
C LEU A 115 -11.66 8.35 -11.73
N VAL A 116 -11.58 7.75 -10.55
CA VAL A 116 -12.16 8.29 -9.34
C VAL A 116 -11.11 9.21 -8.72
N ARG A 117 -11.31 10.51 -8.85
CA ARG A 117 -10.37 11.50 -8.33
C ARG A 117 -10.60 11.71 -6.84
N PRO A 118 -9.63 11.39 -5.96
CA PRO A 118 -9.76 11.70 -4.55
C PRO A 118 -9.74 13.22 -4.30
N GLU A 119 -10.46 13.64 -3.27
CA GLU A 119 -10.31 14.98 -2.68
C GLU A 119 -9.03 15.03 -1.85
N VAL A 120 -8.38 16.18 -1.81
CA VAL A 120 -7.23 16.38 -0.92
C VAL A 120 -7.70 16.34 0.54
N LEU A 121 -7.07 15.48 1.34
CA LEU A 121 -7.32 15.43 2.78
C LEU A 121 -6.97 16.78 3.42
N PRO A 122 -7.92 17.43 4.10
CA PRO A 122 -7.63 18.68 4.80
C PRO A 122 -6.88 18.39 6.11
N GLY A 123 -5.60 18.73 6.15
CA GLY A 123 -4.74 18.49 7.31
C GLY A 123 -4.12 17.09 7.31
N ASP A 124 -3.80 16.60 8.50
CA ASP A 124 -2.99 15.41 8.74
C ASP A 124 -3.74 14.32 9.54
N GLU A 125 -5.07 14.35 9.53
CA GLU A 125 -5.88 13.35 10.21
C GLU A 125 -7.23 13.09 9.54
N ILE A 126 -7.74 11.88 9.75
CA ILE A 126 -9.12 11.50 9.45
C ILE A 126 -9.82 11.26 10.78
N VAL A 127 -10.97 11.94 10.98
CA VAL A 127 -11.85 11.64 12.12
C VAL A 127 -12.96 10.70 11.64
N PHE A 128 -12.98 9.48 12.19
CA PHE A 128 -13.97 8.45 11.87
C PHE A 128 -14.65 7.98 13.16
N GLU A 129 -15.93 8.18 13.29
CA GLU A 129 -16.76 7.85 14.48
C GLU A 129 -16.16 8.34 15.83
N GLY A 130 -15.55 9.53 15.80
CA GLY A 130 -14.89 10.13 16.97
C GLY A 130 -13.48 9.62 17.24
N HIS A 131 -12.95 8.71 16.43
CA HIS A 131 -11.58 8.25 16.50
C HIS A 131 -10.71 8.99 15.51
N ARG A 132 -9.52 9.37 15.93
CA ARG A 132 -8.52 10.07 15.11
C ARG A 132 -7.58 9.04 14.47
N PHE A 133 -7.41 9.14 13.17
CA PHE A 133 -6.42 8.43 12.37
C PHE A 133 -5.42 9.46 11.89
N GLU A 134 -4.25 9.48 12.49
CA GLU A 134 -3.20 10.43 12.17
C GLU A 134 -2.46 9.98 10.90
N LEU A 135 -2.28 10.89 9.96
CA LEU A 135 -1.41 10.69 8.81
C LEU A 135 0.04 10.81 9.27
N ARG A 136 0.82 9.78 9.06
CA ARG A 136 2.24 9.71 9.43
C ARG A 136 3.07 9.19 8.27
N GLY A 137 4.37 9.17 8.46
CA GLY A 137 5.34 8.84 7.42
C GLY A 137 5.77 10.09 6.70
N ALA A 138 6.12 9.94 5.43
CA ALA A 138 6.79 10.92 4.59
C ALA A 138 8.15 11.37 5.12
N ASP A 139 9.06 11.60 4.20
CA ASP A 139 10.39 12.09 4.44
C ASP A 139 10.80 12.94 3.23
N PHE A 140 11.87 13.71 3.35
CA PHE A 140 12.39 14.51 2.22
C PHE A 140 12.67 13.65 0.97
N HIS A 141 13.15 12.42 1.15
CA HIS A 141 13.42 11.48 0.06
C HIS A 141 12.20 10.68 -0.37
N LEU A 142 11.15 10.63 0.45
CA LEU A 142 9.94 9.82 0.27
C LEU A 142 8.68 10.64 0.63
N PRO A 143 8.40 11.73 -0.09
CA PRO A 143 7.35 12.68 0.29
C PRO A 143 5.93 12.14 0.14
N ASP A 144 5.75 11.04 -0.59
CA ASP A 144 4.48 10.37 -0.87
C ASP A 144 4.23 9.13 -0.02
N ARG A 145 5.18 8.73 0.85
CA ARG A 145 5.12 7.49 1.64
C ARG A 145 4.44 7.72 2.97
N HIS A 146 3.12 7.63 3.00
CA HIS A 146 2.29 7.84 4.17
C HIS A 146 1.65 6.54 4.67
N TYR A 147 1.26 6.54 5.95
CA TYR A 147 0.40 5.54 6.58
C TYR A 147 -0.51 6.21 7.60
N LEU A 148 -1.59 5.53 7.99
CA LEU A 148 -2.47 5.97 9.07
C LEU A 148 -2.07 5.31 10.39
N TRP A 149 -1.98 6.12 11.45
CA TRP A 149 -1.80 5.68 12.82
C TRP A 149 -3.07 5.92 13.63
N GLN A 150 -3.64 4.85 14.17
CA GLN A 150 -4.76 4.95 15.10
C GLN A 150 -4.27 4.69 16.53
N HIS A 151 -4.14 5.76 17.30
CA HIS A 151 -3.46 5.76 18.60
C HIS A 151 -4.09 4.82 19.64
N HIS A 152 -5.43 4.85 19.79
CA HIS A 152 -6.16 4.08 20.81
C HIS A 152 -6.02 2.57 20.60
N HIS A 153 -6.13 2.11 19.36
CA HIS A 153 -5.97 0.69 19.00
C HIS A 153 -4.52 0.32 18.67
N ARG A 154 -3.61 1.30 18.69
CA ARG A 154 -2.20 1.14 18.32
C ARG A 154 -2.08 0.42 16.97
N ALA A 155 -2.88 0.88 16.00
CA ALA A 155 -2.99 0.27 14.69
C ALA A 155 -2.27 1.11 13.62
N VAL A 156 -1.49 0.42 12.78
CA VAL A 156 -0.84 0.93 11.56
C VAL A 156 -1.56 0.34 10.36
N LEU A 157 -2.01 1.18 9.42
CA LEU A 157 -2.74 0.75 8.23
C LEU A 157 -2.51 1.67 7.04
N GLY A 158 -2.59 1.09 5.85
CA GLY A 158 -2.40 1.80 4.58
C GLY A 158 -0.93 2.09 4.26
N GLY A 159 -0.70 2.59 3.04
CA GLY A 159 0.61 2.90 2.51
C GLY A 159 1.35 1.71 1.92
N VAL A 160 2.48 2.01 1.31
CA VAL A 160 3.33 1.07 0.56
C VAL A 160 4.62 0.74 1.32
N LEU A 161 4.71 1.15 2.61
CA LEU A 161 5.94 0.98 3.40
C LEU A 161 6.13 -0.44 3.94
N LEU A 162 5.08 -1.29 3.96
CA LEU A 162 5.12 -2.61 4.59
C LEU A 162 4.79 -3.73 3.62
N PHE A 163 5.66 -4.72 3.61
CA PHE A 163 5.50 -5.98 2.90
C PHE A 163 5.66 -7.14 3.88
N GLU A 164 4.95 -8.25 3.65
CA GLU A 164 5.08 -9.44 4.49
C GLU A 164 4.98 -10.72 3.69
N GLY A 165 6.00 -11.59 3.79
CA GLY A 165 6.11 -12.83 3.02
C GLY A 165 6.35 -12.63 1.52
N LEU A 166 6.74 -11.43 1.11
CA LEU A 166 6.90 -11.01 -0.29
C LEU A 166 8.25 -10.32 -0.49
N HIS A 167 8.76 -10.35 -1.73
CA HIS A 167 9.81 -9.41 -2.13
C HIS A 167 9.28 -7.98 -2.07
N VAL A 168 10.10 -7.07 -1.52
CA VAL A 168 9.73 -5.66 -1.36
C VAL A 168 9.84 -4.93 -2.71
N TRP A 169 8.84 -4.13 -3.03
CA TRP A 169 8.83 -3.33 -4.26
C TRP A 169 9.74 -2.12 -4.11
N THR A 170 10.96 -2.23 -4.64
CA THR A 170 12.00 -1.19 -4.55
C THR A 170 12.19 -0.39 -5.84
N ALA A 171 11.40 -0.68 -6.89
CA ALA A 171 11.54 0.01 -8.18
C ALA A 171 11.28 1.53 -8.08
N ASP A 172 10.38 1.95 -7.18
CA ASP A 172 10.05 3.36 -6.94
C ASP A 172 11.03 4.07 -5.99
N THR A 173 12.05 3.35 -5.50
CA THR A 173 13.09 3.87 -4.61
C THR A 173 14.48 3.58 -5.19
N PRO A 174 14.83 4.17 -6.36
CA PRO A 174 16.03 3.84 -7.12
C PRO A 174 17.35 4.11 -6.37
N THR A 175 17.35 5.01 -5.39
CA THR A 175 18.56 5.43 -4.71
C THR A 175 18.73 4.79 -3.32
N ALA A 176 19.99 4.59 -2.91
CA ALA A 176 20.30 4.12 -1.54
C ALA A 176 19.79 5.10 -0.46
N ALA A 177 19.77 6.41 -0.73
CA ALA A 177 19.25 7.41 0.19
C ALA A 177 17.75 7.24 0.45
N GLN A 178 16.96 6.96 -0.59
CA GLN A 178 15.52 6.68 -0.44
C GLN A 178 15.28 5.42 0.38
N ARG A 179 16.04 4.34 0.12
CA ARG A 179 15.88 3.10 0.87
C ARG A 179 16.37 3.20 2.31
N ALA A 180 17.38 4.06 2.58
CA ALA A 180 17.79 4.40 3.95
C ALA A 180 16.68 5.17 4.69
N ALA A 181 16.11 6.21 4.06
CA ALA A 181 14.97 6.94 4.61
C ALA A 181 13.76 6.02 4.85
N TRP A 182 13.54 5.03 3.99
CA TRP A 182 12.50 4.03 4.23
C TRP A 182 12.76 3.22 5.52
N ILE A 183 13.99 2.79 5.76
CA ILE A 183 14.37 2.12 7.02
C ILE A 183 14.12 3.02 8.22
N ASP A 184 14.48 4.31 8.15
CA ASP A 184 14.24 5.28 9.23
C ASP A 184 12.73 5.46 9.50
N LEU A 185 11.88 5.46 8.47
CA LEU A 185 10.43 5.48 8.62
C LEU A 185 9.91 4.21 9.32
N LEU A 186 10.47 3.03 9.01
CA LEU A 186 10.12 1.77 9.69
C LEU A 186 10.54 1.79 11.16
N ASP A 187 11.71 2.33 11.49
CA ASP A 187 12.17 2.48 12.87
C ASP A 187 11.26 3.45 13.65
N GLY A 188 10.84 4.55 13.01
CA GLY A 188 9.83 5.46 13.56
C GLY A 188 8.46 4.80 13.79
N MET A 189 8.04 3.93 12.88
CA MET A 189 6.78 3.17 13.00
C MET A 189 6.86 2.18 14.17
N GLU A 190 7.95 1.45 14.32
CA GLU A 190 8.17 0.53 15.43
C GLU A 190 8.20 1.26 16.79
N ALA A 191 8.80 2.46 16.84
CA ALA A 191 8.85 3.27 18.07
C ALA A 191 7.45 3.67 18.59
N LEU A 192 6.41 3.68 17.75
CA LEU A 192 5.01 3.83 18.17
C LEU A 192 4.50 2.61 18.96
N ARG A 193 5.22 1.50 18.90
CA ARG A 193 4.87 0.21 19.53
C ARG A 193 3.47 -0.27 19.10
N PRO A 194 3.20 -0.40 17.79
CA PRO A 194 1.92 -0.87 17.32
C PRO A 194 1.62 -2.28 17.84
N THR A 195 0.35 -2.60 17.98
CA THR A 195 -0.14 -3.93 18.35
C THR A 195 -0.98 -4.56 17.25
N TRP A 196 -1.32 -3.77 16.25
CA TRP A 196 -1.99 -4.21 15.04
C TRP A 196 -1.36 -3.51 13.83
N VAL A 197 -0.88 -4.29 12.87
CA VAL A 197 -0.17 -3.79 11.70
C VAL A 197 -0.73 -4.46 10.46
N ALA A 198 -1.24 -3.66 9.52
CA ALA A 198 -1.63 -4.13 8.20
C ALA A 198 -0.54 -3.77 7.19
N ALA A 199 0.17 -4.77 6.70
CA ALA A 199 1.06 -4.57 5.56
C ALA A 199 0.26 -4.20 4.31
N GLY A 200 0.76 -3.27 3.49
CA GLY A 200 0.13 -2.88 2.23
C GLY A 200 0.13 -4.00 1.20
N HIS A 201 1.12 -4.88 1.27
CA HIS A 201 1.25 -6.09 0.47
C HIS A 201 1.67 -7.25 1.37
N ARG A 202 0.94 -8.37 1.30
CA ARG A 202 1.26 -9.54 2.14
C ARG A 202 0.80 -10.85 1.51
N VAL A 203 1.38 -11.95 1.95
CA VAL A 203 0.75 -13.25 1.72
C VAL A 203 -0.57 -13.30 2.48
N ALA A 204 -1.58 -13.96 1.91
CA ALA A 204 -2.88 -14.05 2.55
C ALA A 204 -2.78 -14.64 3.97
N ASP A 205 -3.61 -14.12 4.87
CA ASP A 205 -3.69 -14.54 6.27
C ASP A 205 -2.39 -14.36 7.08
N ALA A 206 -1.41 -13.55 6.60
CA ALA A 206 -0.24 -13.19 7.39
C ALA A 206 -0.66 -12.50 8.71
N PRO A 207 0.15 -12.65 9.80
CA PRO A 207 -0.14 -12.01 11.07
C PRO A 207 -0.29 -10.49 10.97
N THR A 208 -0.97 -9.89 11.94
CA THR A 208 -1.12 -8.42 12.04
C THR A 208 -0.26 -7.87 13.16
N ASP A 209 0.99 -8.27 13.22
CA ASP A 209 1.96 -7.92 14.25
C ASP A 209 3.16 -7.14 13.68
N LEU A 210 4.27 -7.10 14.41
CA LEU A 210 5.49 -6.38 13.99
C LEU A 210 6.27 -7.07 12.87
N ASN A 211 5.93 -8.31 12.50
CA ASN A 211 6.68 -9.07 11.50
C ASN A 211 6.76 -8.33 10.15
N ALA A 212 5.72 -7.61 9.75
CA ALA A 212 5.74 -6.83 8.52
C ALA A 212 6.83 -5.73 8.54
N ILE A 213 7.03 -5.07 9.69
CA ILE A 213 8.08 -4.05 9.87
C ILE A 213 9.46 -4.70 9.82
N ASP A 214 9.64 -5.79 10.57
CA ASP A 214 10.91 -6.51 10.64
C ASP A 214 11.29 -7.14 9.31
N HIS A 215 10.32 -7.77 8.62
CA HIS A 215 10.52 -8.34 7.29
C HIS A 215 10.97 -7.29 6.28
N THR A 216 10.24 -6.18 6.18
CA THR A 216 10.56 -5.12 5.21
C THR A 216 11.93 -4.52 5.49
N ARG A 217 12.25 -4.22 6.76
CA ARG A 217 13.55 -3.70 7.18
C ARG A 217 14.69 -4.68 6.87
N ALA A 218 14.52 -5.95 7.20
CA ALA A 218 15.53 -6.98 6.93
C ALA A 218 15.77 -7.15 5.43
N TYR A 219 14.68 -7.11 4.64
CA TYR A 219 14.77 -7.19 3.19
C TYR A 219 15.54 -6.00 2.60
N LEU A 220 15.22 -4.77 2.98
CA LEU A 220 15.90 -3.57 2.48
C LEU A 220 17.40 -3.58 2.80
N ARG A 221 17.79 -3.99 4.01
CA ARG A 221 19.21 -4.15 4.39
C ARG A 221 19.91 -5.24 3.57
N ALA A 222 19.21 -6.34 3.30
CA ALA A 222 19.72 -7.40 2.44
C ALA A 222 19.87 -6.94 0.99
N PHE A 223 18.88 -6.21 0.48
CA PHE A 223 18.87 -5.64 -0.87
C PHE A 223 20.09 -4.75 -1.10
N GLU A 224 20.37 -3.81 -0.20
CA GLU A 224 21.59 -2.97 -0.26
C GLU A 224 22.87 -3.81 -0.24
N THR A 225 22.91 -4.83 0.63
CA THR A 225 24.08 -5.71 0.73
C THR A 225 24.35 -6.44 -0.57
N GLU A 226 23.33 -7.02 -1.20
CA GLU A 226 23.48 -7.78 -2.43
C GLU A 226 23.74 -6.87 -3.65
N LEU A 227 23.16 -5.68 -3.69
CA LEU A 227 23.51 -4.67 -4.70
C LEU A 227 25.01 -4.31 -4.64
N GLY A 228 25.56 -4.13 -3.45
CA GLY A 228 26.98 -3.79 -3.28
C GLY A 228 27.95 -4.93 -3.63
N ARG A 229 27.50 -6.18 -3.61
CA ARG A 229 28.33 -7.37 -3.84
C ARG A 229 28.27 -7.93 -5.26
N THR A 230 27.28 -7.54 -6.04
CA THR A 230 27.00 -8.10 -7.36
C THR A 230 27.30 -7.11 -8.47
N ALA A 231 27.69 -7.61 -9.64
CA ALA A 231 28.07 -6.77 -10.77
C ALA A 231 26.85 -6.16 -11.48
N ASP A 232 25.75 -6.91 -11.59
CA ASP A 232 24.57 -6.57 -12.37
C ASP A 232 23.27 -6.95 -11.67
N ALA A 233 22.14 -6.58 -12.28
CA ALA A 233 20.79 -6.84 -11.73
C ALA A 233 20.47 -8.33 -11.67
N ALA A 234 20.90 -9.13 -12.65
CA ALA A 234 20.63 -10.56 -12.69
C ALA A 234 21.29 -11.29 -11.53
N ALA A 235 22.58 -10.97 -11.26
CA ALA A 235 23.31 -11.53 -10.12
C ALA A 235 22.71 -11.06 -8.77
N ALA A 236 22.27 -9.79 -8.66
CA ALA A 236 21.62 -9.29 -7.46
C ALA A 236 20.29 -9.99 -7.19
N LYS A 237 19.45 -10.13 -8.22
CA LYS A 237 18.19 -10.88 -8.15
C LYS A 237 18.41 -12.31 -7.68
N GLU A 238 19.32 -13.03 -8.31
CA GLU A 238 19.64 -14.43 -7.95
C GLU A 238 20.12 -14.55 -6.50
N ALA A 239 20.94 -13.61 -6.03
CA ALA A 239 21.41 -13.59 -4.64
C ALA A 239 20.26 -13.34 -3.65
N LEU A 240 19.35 -12.43 -3.96
CA LEU A 240 18.16 -12.16 -3.14
C LEU A 240 17.17 -13.34 -3.14
N GLU A 241 16.93 -13.98 -4.30
CA GLU A 241 16.05 -15.15 -4.38
C GLU A 241 16.64 -16.36 -3.63
N ARG A 242 17.97 -16.56 -3.62
CA ARG A 242 18.63 -17.55 -2.78
C ARG A 242 18.51 -17.25 -1.29
N ARG A 243 18.59 -15.98 -0.92
CA ARG A 243 18.48 -15.55 0.48
C ARG A 243 17.06 -15.63 1.02
N PHE A 244 16.08 -15.45 0.15
CA PHE A 244 14.65 -15.44 0.46
C PHE A 244 13.86 -16.34 -0.51
N PRO A 245 14.08 -17.67 -0.48
CA PRO A 245 13.54 -18.57 -1.49
C PRO A 245 12.01 -18.70 -1.45
N GLU A 246 11.41 -18.44 -0.29
CA GLU A 246 9.97 -18.61 -0.06
C GLU A 246 9.15 -17.35 -0.36
N LEU A 247 9.79 -16.21 -0.67
CA LEU A 247 9.07 -14.98 -0.89
C LEU A 247 8.31 -14.98 -2.23
N GLY A 248 7.04 -14.55 -2.16
CA GLY A 248 6.21 -14.24 -3.34
C GLY A 248 6.58 -12.91 -4.00
N LEU A 249 5.75 -12.48 -4.97
CA LEU A 249 5.90 -11.20 -5.69
C LEU A 249 7.26 -11.06 -6.39
N ARG A 250 7.69 -12.07 -7.12
CA ARG A 250 9.01 -12.12 -7.79
C ARG A 250 9.25 -11.00 -8.81
N ILE A 251 8.19 -10.40 -9.34
CA ILE A 251 8.30 -9.22 -10.20
C ILE A 251 8.95 -8.03 -9.47
N ALA A 252 8.73 -7.90 -8.16
CA ALA A 252 9.30 -6.81 -7.37
C ALA A 252 10.84 -6.89 -7.30
N VAL A 253 11.42 -8.08 -7.08
CA VAL A 253 12.87 -8.24 -7.06
C VAL A 253 13.48 -8.07 -8.45
N ASP A 254 12.78 -8.52 -9.51
CA ASP A 254 13.24 -8.37 -10.88
C ASP A 254 13.33 -6.89 -11.30
N LEU A 255 12.27 -6.13 -11.07
CA LEU A 255 12.23 -4.70 -11.40
C LEU A 255 13.14 -3.89 -10.47
N GLY A 256 13.08 -4.13 -9.17
CA GLY A 256 13.85 -3.40 -8.18
C GLY A 256 15.37 -3.49 -8.40
N THR A 257 15.88 -4.69 -8.72
CA THR A 257 17.31 -4.86 -8.99
C THR A 257 17.75 -4.18 -10.28
N LYS A 258 16.94 -4.26 -11.35
CA LYS A 258 17.23 -3.56 -12.63
C LYS A 258 17.27 -2.05 -12.47
N VAL A 259 16.31 -1.49 -11.73
CA VAL A 259 16.27 -0.05 -11.48
C VAL A 259 17.44 0.39 -10.61
N ALA A 260 17.72 -0.32 -9.52
CA ALA A 260 18.80 0.03 -8.60
C ALA A 260 20.20 -0.12 -9.23
N LYS A 261 20.37 -0.99 -10.23
CA LYS A 261 21.60 -1.13 -11.02
C LYS A 261 21.68 -0.18 -12.24
N GLY A 262 20.63 0.63 -12.48
CA GLY A 262 20.59 1.55 -13.62
C GLY A 262 20.38 0.85 -14.98
N GLU A 263 19.94 -0.39 -14.98
CA GLU A 263 19.67 -1.18 -16.19
C GLU A 263 18.26 -0.92 -16.74
N MET A 264 17.41 -0.27 -15.97
CA MET A 264 16.03 0.08 -16.33
C MET A 264 15.64 1.42 -15.71
N ALA A 265 14.97 2.26 -16.47
CA ALA A 265 14.24 3.40 -15.92
C ALA A 265 12.83 2.93 -15.46
N TRP A 266 12.35 3.49 -14.35
CA TRP A 266 11.03 3.22 -13.81
C TRP A 266 10.32 4.54 -13.46
N GLY A 267 9.00 4.65 -13.77
CA GLY A 267 8.19 5.84 -13.54
C GLY A 267 7.53 6.35 -14.80
#